data_8d7fc7158af8d2d04926c767ac8e957b
#
_entry.id   8d7fc7158af8d2d04926c767ac8e957b
#
_cell.length_a   1.000
_cell.length_b   1.000
_cell.length_c   1.000
_cell.angle_alpha   90.00
_cell.angle_beta   90.00
_cell.angle_gamma   90.00
#
_symmetry.space_group_name_H-M   'P 1'
#
loop_
_entity.id
_entity.type
_entity.pdbx_description
1 polymer ?
#
loop_
_entity_poly.entity_id
_entity_poly.type
_entity_poly.pdbx_seq_one_letter_code
_entity_poly.pdbx_strand_id
1 'polypeptide(L)'
;MSMRTPRGFSIIVLVLALLAISVTVLAPVEAQKKPIKIGFLAPLTGGAAQIGRDMVNGFEMYLEETGHQIAGRKVEVIVEDTAGNPGTAITKFRKFAESDRVDMVVGEAFAHIGYALAPKAEEFRMPTIFPVIAADDLTQRKTSKWVVRLGWTGSQPSHPFGEYVAKTLGYKRVAVFGTDYAFGYEVVGGFQRTFEEAGGQVIQKLWAPLGTTDLAPYLSQIKREADAAFIIVVAASALRFPAQYQDAGLRGRLPVIGGAVIVDESILPSFGDEALGIVTPLMYSAALDTPVNKRFVAEYRKRFGKIPSYFSETCYTSGRWINEAARVVGGNVEDREKFMAAFRKVEIPDAPRGPVKLDAWGNPIQNIYVRKVERKGGELQNTVIHTFLAVSQFWTYKPDEFLKQPLYNRDQPPCRFC
;
A
#
# COMPACT_ATOMS: atom_id res chain seq x y z
N MET A 1 -62.34 29.65 -72.96
CA MET A 1 -62.28 30.24 -71.58
C MET A 1 -61.14 29.55 -70.87
N SER A 2 -60.01 30.23 -70.88
CA SER A 2 -58.75 29.67 -70.37
C SER A 2 -58.44 30.25 -68.98
N MET A 3 -58.38 29.42 -67.96
CA MET A 3 -57.92 29.81 -66.61
C MET A 3 -56.41 29.62 -66.49
N ARG A 4 -55.73 30.75 -66.36
CA ARG A 4 -54.29 30.76 -65.99
C ARG A 4 -54.14 30.67 -64.47
N THR A 5 -53.46 29.64 -63.98
CA THR A 5 -53.00 29.50 -62.61
C THR A 5 -51.73 30.32 -62.39
N PRO A 6 -51.55 31.02 -61.23
CA PRO A 6 -50.34 31.80 -60.96
C PRO A 6 -49.21 30.92 -60.48
N ARG A 7 -48.10 30.90 -61.21
CA ARG A 7 -46.88 30.20 -60.95
C ARG A 7 -45.97 30.79 -59.81
N GLY A 8 -46.50 31.75 -59.02
CA GLY A 8 -45.72 32.51 -58.07
C GLY A 8 -45.69 31.94 -56.64
N PHE A 9 -46.60 31.04 -56.26
CA PHE A 9 -46.78 30.64 -54.87
C PHE A 9 -45.89 29.41 -54.44
N SER A 10 -45.41 28.61 -55.37
CA SER A 10 -44.65 27.41 -55.12
C SER A 10 -43.17 27.66 -54.81
N ILE A 11 -42.59 28.77 -55.24
CA ILE A 11 -41.17 29.08 -55.04
C ILE A 11 -40.89 29.64 -53.64
N ILE A 12 -41.84 30.43 -53.08
CA ILE A 12 -41.67 31.03 -51.73
C ILE A 12 -41.81 30.00 -50.64
N VAL A 13 -42.60 28.94 -50.79
CA VAL A 13 -42.77 27.88 -49.82
C VAL A 13 -41.50 26.95 -49.79
N LEU A 14 -40.85 26.78 -50.95
CA LEU A 14 -39.61 25.95 -51.01
C LEU A 14 -38.39 26.66 -50.40
N VAL A 15 -38.30 27.99 -50.49
CA VAL A 15 -37.19 28.77 -49.90
C VAL A 15 -37.34 28.90 -48.39
N LEU A 16 -38.58 28.99 -47.85
CA LEU A 16 -38.84 28.98 -46.43
C LEU A 16 -38.60 27.57 -45.79
N ALA A 17 -38.81 26.48 -46.50
CA ALA A 17 -38.52 25.12 -46.04
C ALA A 17 -37.03 24.82 -46.02
N LEU A 18 -36.21 25.42 -46.90
CA LEU A 18 -34.75 25.28 -46.92
C LEU A 18 -34.05 26.13 -45.86
N LEU A 19 -34.65 27.20 -45.38
CA LEU A 19 -34.09 28.01 -44.27
C LEU A 19 -34.39 27.44 -42.89
N ALA A 20 -35.35 26.52 -42.73
CA ALA A 20 -35.68 25.88 -41.46
C ALA A 20 -34.81 24.69 -41.10
N ILE A 21 -33.95 24.19 -42.01
CA ILE A 21 -33.09 22.98 -41.78
C ILE A 21 -31.65 23.34 -41.33
N SER A 22 -31.30 24.62 -41.25
CA SER A 22 -29.91 25.06 -40.92
C SER A 22 -29.70 25.49 -39.48
N VAL A 23 -30.60 25.21 -38.54
CA VAL A 23 -30.30 25.29 -37.13
C VAL A 23 -29.79 23.90 -36.69
N THR A 24 -28.63 23.50 -37.19
CA THR A 24 -27.82 22.51 -36.52
C THR A 24 -27.51 23.09 -35.15
N VAL A 25 -28.17 22.55 -34.13
CA VAL A 25 -27.79 22.73 -32.73
C VAL A 25 -26.34 22.24 -32.64
N LEU A 26 -25.36 23.16 -32.76
CA LEU A 26 -24.02 22.94 -32.31
C LEU A 26 -24.13 22.72 -30.81
N ALA A 27 -24.33 21.45 -30.40
CA ALA A 27 -24.09 21.06 -29.04
C ALA A 27 -22.68 21.60 -28.70
N PRO A 28 -22.53 22.32 -27.60
CA PRO A 28 -21.18 22.75 -27.19
C PRO A 28 -20.29 21.52 -27.18
N VAL A 29 -19.27 21.50 -28.04
CA VAL A 29 -18.19 20.54 -27.94
C VAL A 29 -17.56 20.85 -26.59
N GLU A 30 -17.94 20.10 -25.57
CA GLU A 30 -17.35 20.20 -24.26
C GLU A 30 -15.85 19.96 -24.47
N ALA A 31 -15.05 21.02 -24.31
CA ALA A 31 -13.63 20.98 -24.56
C ALA A 31 -13.08 19.83 -23.71
N GLN A 32 -12.61 18.79 -24.37
CA GLN A 32 -12.15 17.55 -23.71
C GLN A 32 -11.05 17.95 -22.72
N LYS A 33 -11.36 17.86 -21.42
CA LYS A 33 -10.39 18.20 -20.36
C LYS A 33 -9.10 17.42 -20.60
N LYS A 34 -7.95 18.05 -20.39
CA LYS A 34 -6.65 17.39 -20.51
C LYS A 34 -6.62 16.10 -19.68
N PRO A 35 -5.92 15.04 -20.14
CA PRO A 35 -5.73 13.83 -19.33
C PRO A 35 -5.14 14.18 -17.96
N ILE A 36 -5.51 13.41 -16.94
CA ILE A 36 -4.84 13.43 -15.64
C ILE A 36 -3.55 12.60 -15.82
N LYS A 37 -2.40 13.20 -15.51
CA LYS A 37 -1.11 12.53 -15.58
C LYS A 37 -0.65 12.06 -14.22
N ILE A 38 -0.35 10.78 -14.09
CA ILE A 38 0.12 10.15 -12.85
C ILE A 38 1.50 9.58 -13.07
N GLY A 39 2.48 10.04 -12.28
CA GLY A 39 3.79 9.39 -12.21
C GLY A 39 3.71 8.22 -11.22
N PHE A 40 4.08 7.02 -11.65
CA PHE A 40 4.09 5.84 -10.81
C PHE A 40 5.51 5.32 -10.59
N LEU A 41 5.97 5.32 -9.32
CA LEU A 41 7.28 4.81 -8.93
C LEU A 41 7.17 3.42 -8.32
N ALA A 42 7.97 2.48 -8.81
CA ALA A 42 8.01 1.13 -8.25
C ALA A 42 9.40 0.49 -8.47
N PRO A 43 9.83 -0.46 -7.61
CA PRO A 43 11.04 -1.25 -7.84
C PRO A 43 10.73 -2.38 -8.82
N LEU A 44 10.95 -2.16 -10.12
CA LEU A 44 10.60 -3.13 -11.18
C LEU A 44 11.74 -4.08 -11.55
N THR A 45 12.96 -3.77 -11.08
CA THR A 45 14.15 -4.61 -11.27
C THR A 45 14.78 -5.00 -9.93
N GLY A 46 15.72 -5.97 -9.96
CA GLY A 46 16.41 -6.47 -8.77
C GLY A 46 15.54 -7.37 -7.87
N GLY A 47 15.96 -7.53 -6.62
CA GLY A 47 15.34 -8.45 -5.66
C GLY A 47 13.92 -8.11 -5.21
N ALA A 48 13.43 -6.91 -5.53
CA ALA A 48 12.09 -6.43 -5.20
C ALA A 48 11.15 -6.34 -6.43
N ALA A 49 11.59 -6.82 -7.59
CA ALA A 49 10.85 -6.68 -8.84
C ALA A 49 9.42 -7.24 -8.79
N GLN A 50 9.20 -8.32 -8.01
CA GLN A 50 7.86 -8.89 -7.82
C GLN A 50 6.93 -7.93 -7.07
N ILE A 51 7.46 -7.23 -6.04
CA ILE A 51 6.72 -6.20 -5.29
C ILE A 51 6.27 -5.09 -6.25
N GLY A 52 7.20 -4.54 -7.05
CA GLY A 52 6.89 -3.49 -8.01
C GLY A 52 5.85 -3.90 -9.04
N ARG A 53 5.94 -5.14 -9.57
CA ARG A 53 4.92 -5.67 -10.49
C ARG A 53 3.54 -5.77 -9.84
N ASP A 54 3.46 -6.23 -8.59
CA ASP A 54 2.18 -6.31 -7.88
C ASP A 54 1.57 -4.94 -7.65
N MET A 55 2.39 -3.92 -7.34
CA MET A 55 1.95 -2.54 -7.20
C MET A 55 1.33 -2.00 -8.51
N VAL A 56 2.05 -2.16 -9.63
CA VAL A 56 1.56 -1.72 -10.94
C VAL A 56 0.30 -2.47 -11.32
N ASN A 57 0.27 -3.79 -11.18
CA ASN A 57 -0.89 -4.62 -11.50
C ASN A 57 -2.15 -4.21 -10.71
N GLY A 58 -2.00 -3.92 -9.41
CA GLY A 58 -3.13 -3.49 -8.59
C GLY A 58 -3.69 -2.13 -9.03
N PHE A 59 -2.82 -1.18 -9.33
CA PHE A 59 -3.22 0.14 -9.80
C PHE A 59 -3.87 0.09 -11.17
N GLU A 60 -3.26 -0.65 -12.10
CA GLU A 60 -3.76 -0.84 -13.47
C GLU A 60 -5.12 -1.55 -13.48
N MET A 61 -5.31 -2.57 -12.63
CA MET A 61 -6.61 -3.25 -12.49
C MET A 61 -7.74 -2.27 -12.18
N TYR A 62 -7.51 -1.30 -11.28
CA TYR A 62 -8.52 -0.28 -11.00
C TYR A 62 -8.77 0.63 -12.21
N LEU A 63 -7.73 1.05 -12.91
CA LEU A 63 -7.86 1.91 -14.09
C LEU A 63 -8.63 1.21 -15.22
N GLU A 64 -8.36 -0.06 -15.46
CA GLU A 64 -9.12 -0.87 -16.44
C GLU A 64 -10.61 -0.94 -16.08
N GLU A 65 -10.96 -1.13 -14.79
CA GLU A 65 -12.36 -1.17 -14.34
C GLU A 65 -13.09 0.16 -14.55
N THR A 66 -12.36 1.27 -14.59
CA THR A 66 -12.92 2.60 -14.86
C THR A 66 -12.76 3.05 -16.30
N GLY A 67 -12.30 2.17 -17.21
CA GLY A 67 -12.00 2.50 -18.60
C GLY A 67 -10.89 3.54 -18.74
N HIS A 68 -9.87 3.47 -17.89
CA HIS A 68 -8.77 4.44 -17.79
C HIS A 68 -9.25 5.88 -17.59
N GLN A 69 -10.27 6.05 -16.72
CA GLN A 69 -10.81 7.35 -16.37
C GLN A 69 -10.85 7.58 -14.86
N ILE A 70 -10.57 8.81 -14.46
CA ILE A 70 -10.72 9.34 -13.11
C ILE A 70 -11.59 10.59 -13.19
N ALA A 71 -12.71 10.62 -12.45
CA ALA A 71 -13.70 11.69 -12.48
C ALA A 71 -14.14 12.08 -13.91
N GLY A 72 -14.28 11.09 -14.80
CA GLY A 72 -14.67 11.28 -16.21
C GLY A 72 -13.57 11.82 -17.12
N ARG A 73 -12.35 11.98 -16.63
CA ARG A 73 -11.17 12.41 -17.41
C ARG A 73 -10.28 11.20 -17.73
N LYS A 74 -9.72 11.17 -18.93
CA LYS A 74 -8.71 10.17 -19.31
C LYS A 74 -7.52 10.26 -18.36
N VAL A 75 -6.90 9.11 -18.10
CA VAL A 75 -5.68 8.99 -17.26
C VAL A 75 -4.52 8.56 -18.14
N GLU A 76 -3.37 9.17 -17.92
CA GLU A 76 -2.07 8.78 -18.47
C GLU A 76 -1.16 8.43 -17.30
N VAL A 77 -0.69 7.18 -17.23
CA VAL A 77 0.24 6.71 -16.19
C VAL A 77 1.63 6.55 -16.79
N ILE A 78 2.61 7.20 -16.18
CA ILE A 78 4.03 7.09 -16.54
C ILE A 78 4.71 6.28 -15.43
N VAL A 79 5.08 5.05 -15.75
CA VAL A 79 5.72 4.14 -14.78
C VAL A 79 7.23 4.25 -14.90
N GLU A 80 7.92 4.41 -13.76
CA GLU A 80 9.38 4.49 -13.69
C GLU A 80 9.94 3.52 -12.67
N ASP A 81 10.99 2.81 -13.06
CA ASP A 81 11.71 1.87 -12.20
C ASP A 81 12.68 2.62 -11.28
N THR A 82 12.56 2.39 -9.99
CA THR A 82 13.46 2.92 -8.96
C THR A 82 14.61 1.97 -8.65
N ALA A 83 14.51 0.72 -9.07
CA ALA A 83 15.41 -0.37 -8.68
C ALA A 83 15.60 -0.49 -7.14
N GLY A 84 14.66 0.06 -6.34
CA GLY A 84 14.78 0.14 -4.88
C GLY A 84 15.88 1.08 -4.39
N ASN A 85 16.32 2.04 -5.23
CA ASN A 85 17.42 2.96 -4.93
C ASN A 85 16.90 4.39 -4.71
N PRO A 86 17.23 5.05 -3.57
CA PRO A 86 16.76 6.41 -3.28
C PRO A 86 17.23 7.47 -4.27
N GLY A 87 18.47 7.39 -4.76
CA GLY A 87 19.02 8.35 -5.75
C GLY A 87 18.28 8.26 -7.09
N THR A 88 18.03 7.04 -7.56
CA THR A 88 17.22 6.80 -8.75
C THR A 88 15.80 7.31 -8.57
N ALA A 89 15.16 7.00 -7.42
CA ALA A 89 13.81 7.47 -7.12
C ALA A 89 13.71 9.01 -7.13
N ILE A 90 14.67 9.73 -6.53
CA ILE A 90 14.74 11.20 -6.57
C ILE A 90 14.86 11.70 -8.01
N THR A 91 15.72 11.09 -8.82
CA THR A 91 15.92 11.47 -10.23
C THR A 91 14.62 11.30 -11.02
N LYS A 92 13.93 10.18 -10.84
CA LYS A 92 12.65 9.91 -11.50
C LYS A 92 11.53 10.84 -11.01
N PHE A 93 11.50 11.15 -9.73
CA PHE A 93 10.56 12.11 -9.16
C PHE A 93 10.73 13.51 -9.75
N ARG A 94 11.98 13.97 -9.90
CA ARG A 94 12.28 15.24 -10.57
C ARG A 94 11.86 15.24 -12.05
N LYS A 95 12.13 14.15 -12.77
CA LYS A 95 11.64 13.98 -14.14
C LYS A 95 10.11 14.13 -14.21
N PHE A 96 9.37 13.49 -13.31
CA PHE A 96 7.93 13.65 -13.24
C PHE A 96 7.48 15.09 -13.02
N ALA A 97 8.16 15.81 -12.13
CA ALA A 97 7.80 17.19 -11.81
C ALA A 97 8.16 18.19 -12.92
N GLU A 98 9.37 18.09 -13.49
CA GLU A 98 9.95 19.10 -14.37
C GLU A 98 9.68 18.82 -15.86
N SER A 99 9.82 17.55 -16.28
CA SER A 99 9.74 17.15 -17.70
C SER A 99 8.35 16.65 -18.07
N ASP A 100 7.84 15.63 -17.36
CA ASP A 100 6.57 14.98 -17.67
C ASP A 100 5.39 15.82 -17.18
N ARG A 101 5.60 16.67 -16.18
CA ARG A 101 4.60 17.58 -15.58
C ARG A 101 3.37 16.82 -15.13
N VAL A 102 3.59 15.80 -14.33
CA VAL A 102 2.49 15.00 -13.77
C VAL A 102 1.68 15.80 -12.74
N ASP A 103 0.42 15.44 -12.58
CA ASP A 103 -0.47 16.06 -11.62
C ASP A 103 -0.21 15.54 -10.20
N MET A 104 0.19 14.26 -10.10
CA MET A 104 0.51 13.60 -8.84
C MET A 104 1.51 12.46 -9.03
N VAL A 105 2.15 12.05 -7.94
CA VAL A 105 3.03 10.87 -7.89
C VAL A 105 2.41 9.81 -6.98
N VAL A 106 2.39 8.56 -7.43
CA VAL A 106 1.94 7.37 -6.70
C VAL A 106 3.10 6.37 -6.61
N GLY A 107 3.20 5.62 -5.55
CA GLY A 107 4.29 4.65 -5.34
C GLY A 107 5.10 5.10 -4.15
N GLU A 108 6.00 4.49 -3.80
CA GLU A 108 7.05 3.51 -3.89
C GLU A 108 6.85 2.44 -2.79
N ALA A 109 7.81 1.49 -2.62
CA ALA A 109 7.67 0.40 -1.66
C ALA A 109 8.50 0.58 -0.37
N PHE A 110 9.70 1.14 -0.48
CA PHE A 110 10.69 1.12 0.61
C PHE A 110 10.63 2.37 1.50
N ALA A 111 10.68 2.17 2.83
CA ALA A 111 10.62 3.23 3.84
C ALA A 111 11.72 4.30 3.64
N HIS A 112 12.97 3.89 3.40
CA HIS A 112 14.08 4.82 3.20
C HIS A 112 13.94 5.66 1.93
N ILE A 113 13.27 5.15 0.89
CA ILE A 113 12.92 5.93 -0.30
C ILE A 113 11.82 6.94 0.02
N GLY A 114 10.82 6.55 0.81
CA GLY A 114 9.78 7.47 1.28
C GLY A 114 10.36 8.68 2.00
N TYR A 115 11.29 8.45 2.91
CA TYR A 115 12.01 9.54 3.60
C TYR A 115 12.82 10.43 2.64
N ALA A 116 13.36 9.87 1.55
CA ALA A 116 14.08 10.64 0.53
C ALA A 116 13.15 11.43 -0.40
N LEU A 117 11.95 10.93 -0.68
CA LEU A 117 10.98 11.56 -1.59
C LEU A 117 10.11 12.63 -0.91
N ALA A 118 9.81 12.51 0.38
CA ALA A 118 8.95 13.47 1.08
C ALA A 118 9.45 14.93 0.99
N PRO A 119 10.75 15.25 1.13
CA PRO A 119 11.26 16.60 0.88
C PRO A 119 11.06 17.07 -0.56
N LYS A 120 11.05 16.16 -1.53
CA LYS A 120 10.81 16.50 -2.94
C LYS A 120 9.32 16.77 -3.20
N ALA A 121 8.43 16.09 -2.52
CA ALA A 121 7.01 16.41 -2.56
C ALA A 121 6.74 17.85 -2.07
N GLU A 122 7.42 18.29 -1.00
CA GLU A 122 7.37 19.68 -0.53
C GLU A 122 8.00 20.68 -1.53
N GLU A 123 9.20 20.39 -2.02
CA GLU A 123 9.95 21.23 -2.97
C GLU A 123 9.10 21.55 -4.21
N PHE A 124 8.45 20.53 -4.78
CA PHE A 124 7.65 20.65 -6.00
C PHE A 124 6.15 20.89 -5.75
N ARG A 125 5.72 20.97 -4.48
CA ARG A 125 4.30 21.01 -4.10
C ARG A 125 3.50 19.95 -4.84
N MET A 126 4.04 18.73 -4.86
CA MET A 126 3.53 17.60 -5.64
C MET A 126 2.68 16.68 -4.78
N PRO A 127 1.38 16.51 -5.07
CA PRO A 127 0.58 15.48 -4.45
C PRO A 127 1.28 14.12 -4.56
N THR A 128 1.63 13.52 -3.44
CA THR A 128 2.39 12.27 -3.38
C THR A 128 1.67 11.27 -2.49
N ILE A 129 1.23 10.19 -3.10
CA ILE A 129 0.44 9.14 -2.46
C ILE A 129 1.33 7.90 -2.31
N PHE A 130 1.55 7.47 -1.08
CA PHE A 130 2.33 6.28 -0.75
C PHE A 130 1.40 5.08 -0.43
N PRO A 131 1.14 4.19 -1.40
CA PRO A 131 0.29 3.02 -1.16
C PRO A 131 0.96 1.95 -0.30
N VAL A 132 2.29 1.85 -0.31
CA VAL A 132 3.05 0.75 0.30
C VAL A 132 4.04 1.23 1.36
N ILE A 133 4.71 2.36 1.14
CA ILE A 133 5.75 2.87 2.05
C ILE A 133 5.25 2.93 3.50
N ALA A 134 5.93 2.21 4.39
CA ALA A 134 5.55 2.06 5.79
C ALA A 134 6.39 2.91 6.77
N ALA A 135 7.14 3.91 6.27
CA ALA A 135 7.97 4.81 7.08
C ALA A 135 7.14 5.62 8.10
N ASP A 136 7.26 5.31 9.37
CA ASP A 136 6.39 5.83 10.44
C ASP A 136 6.32 7.36 10.46
N ASP A 137 7.46 8.02 10.46
CA ASP A 137 7.56 9.47 10.70
C ASP A 137 6.94 10.33 9.59
N LEU A 138 6.74 9.79 8.39
CA LEU A 138 6.08 10.52 7.29
C LEU A 138 4.66 10.96 7.62
N THR A 139 4.00 10.27 8.54
CA THR A 139 2.65 10.58 9.03
C THR A 139 2.62 10.72 10.56
N GLN A 140 3.77 10.90 11.19
CA GLN A 140 3.89 11.16 12.62
C GLN A 140 4.55 12.52 12.86
N ARG A 141 5.91 12.59 12.90
CA ARG A 141 6.65 13.82 13.23
C ARG A 141 7.02 14.66 12.01
N LYS A 142 7.08 14.05 10.81
CA LYS A 142 7.49 14.69 9.55
C LYS A 142 6.34 14.81 8.56
N THR A 143 5.17 15.19 9.07
CA THR A 143 3.96 15.34 8.23
C THR A 143 4.12 16.43 7.18
N SER A 144 3.53 16.21 6.04
CA SER A 144 3.48 17.13 4.91
C SER A 144 2.05 17.24 4.38
N LYS A 145 1.64 18.43 3.96
CA LYS A 145 0.35 18.56 3.26
C LYS A 145 0.35 17.89 1.89
N TRP A 146 1.52 17.63 1.33
CA TRP A 146 1.70 17.04 0.00
C TRP A 146 1.86 15.51 0.02
N VAL A 147 2.02 14.92 1.21
CA VAL A 147 2.22 13.48 1.37
C VAL A 147 1.06 12.87 2.12
N VAL A 148 0.54 11.77 1.62
CA VAL A 148 -0.42 10.89 2.30
C VAL A 148 -0.01 9.43 2.12
N ARG A 149 -0.36 8.61 3.09
CA ARG A 149 -0.18 7.17 3.00
C ARG A 149 -1.53 6.48 2.88
N LEU A 150 -1.60 5.44 2.05
CA LEU A 150 -2.78 4.58 1.97
C LEU A 150 -2.50 3.13 2.38
N GLY A 151 -1.25 2.83 2.68
CA GLY A 151 -0.83 1.53 3.23
C GLY A 151 -0.94 1.47 4.75
N TRP A 152 0.19 1.58 5.46
CA TRP A 152 0.33 1.37 6.89
C TRP A 152 1.63 2.00 7.40
N THR A 153 1.76 2.26 8.71
CA THR A 153 3.07 2.49 9.34
C THR A 153 3.66 1.14 9.76
N GLY A 154 4.99 1.02 9.76
CA GLY A 154 5.67 -0.21 10.19
C GLY A 154 5.24 -0.66 11.58
N SER A 155 5.02 0.29 12.49
CA SER A 155 4.58 0.01 13.85
C SER A 155 3.08 -0.26 14.00
N GLN A 156 2.21 0.20 13.09
CA GLN A 156 0.75 0.10 13.24
C GLN A 156 0.24 -1.33 13.45
N PRO A 157 0.54 -2.33 12.61
CA PRO A 157 0.09 -3.70 12.85
C PRO A 157 0.86 -4.37 13.98
N SER A 158 2.07 -3.91 14.25
CA SER A 158 2.97 -4.49 15.25
C SER A 158 2.54 -4.19 16.68
N HIS A 159 1.94 -3.01 16.92
CA HIS A 159 1.42 -2.64 18.24
C HIS A 159 0.36 -3.62 18.77
N PRO A 160 -0.81 -3.83 18.11
CA PRO A 160 -1.77 -4.81 18.60
C PRO A 160 -1.21 -6.24 18.64
N PHE A 161 -0.28 -6.55 17.76
CA PHE A 161 0.32 -7.88 17.68
C PHE A 161 1.23 -8.20 18.87
N GLY A 162 2.00 -7.24 19.39
CA GLY A 162 2.83 -7.45 20.58
C GLY A 162 1.98 -7.85 21.78
N GLU A 163 0.87 -7.16 22.01
CA GLU A 163 -0.09 -7.52 23.06
C GLU A 163 -0.73 -8.90 22.81
N TYR A 164 -1.12 -9.20 21.56
CA TYR A 164 -1.67 -10.50 21.17
C TYR A 164 -0.71 -11.65 21.44
N VAL A 165 0.56 -11.47 21.10
CA VAL A 165 1.62 -12.48 21.33
C VAL A 165 1.79 -12.76 22.83
N ALA A 166 1.82 -11.74 23.67
CA ALA A 166 1.99 -11.91 25.11
C ALA A 166 0.75 -12.52 25.79
N LYS A 167 -0.45 -12.03 25.44
CA LYS A 167 -1.70 -12.39 26.15
C LYS A 167 -2.42 -13.58 25.56
N THR A 168 -2.44 -13.70 24.22
CA THR A 168 -3.23 -14.73 23.52
C THR A 168 -2.37 -15.93 23.12
N LEU A 169 -1.19 -15.71 22.52
CA LEU A 169 -0.26 -16.80 22.21
C LEU A 169 0.50 -17.28 23.46
N GLY A 170 0.58 -16.46 24.50
CA GLY A 170 1.17 -16.81 25.79
C GLY A 170 2.70 -16.80 25.82
N TYR A 171 3.38 -16.33 24.75
CA TYR A 171 4.83 -16.25 24.70
C TYR A 171 5.35 -15.18 25.67
N LYS A 172 6.44 -15.48 26.36
CA LYS A 172 7.06 -14.59 27.36
C LYS A 172 8.41 -14.08 26.93
N ARG A 173 9.20 -14.88 26.20
CA ARG A 173 10.55 -14.53 25.76
C ARG A 173 10.64 -14.66 24.25
N VAL A 174 10.99 -13.57 23.58
CA VAL A 174 11.07 -13.53 22.12
C VAL A 174 12.47 -13.09 21.68
N ALA A 175 13.07 -13.87 20.78
CA ALA A 175 14.26 -13.46 20.05
C ALA A 175 13.84 -12.75 18.74
N VAL A 176 14.45 -11.61 18.45
CA VAL A 176 14.15 -10.81 17.24
C VAL A 176 15.27 -10.98 16.24
N PHE A 177 14.91 -11.19 14.97
CA PHE A 177 15.82 -11.09 13.83
C PHE A 177 15.18 -10.25 12.73
N GLY A 178 15.84 -9.16 12.35
CA GLY A 178 15.31 -8.19 11.37
C GLY A 178 16.32 -7.69 10.36
N THR A 179 15.79 -7.03 9.32
CA THR A 179 16.61 -6.30 8.35
C THR A 179 17.02 -4.95 8.91
N ASP A 180 18.31 -4.60 8.75
CA ASP A 180 18.97 -3.41 9.29
C ASP A 180 18.64 -2.15 8.47
N TYR A 181 17.41 -1.62 8.66
CA TYR A 181 16.95 -0.34 8.07
C TYR A 181 15.65 0.13 8.73
N ALA A 182 15.20 1.36 8.41
CA ALA A 182 14.10 2.02 9.09
C ALA A 182 12.85 1.15 9.28
N PHE A 183 12.35 0.50 8.24
CA PHE A 183 11.16 -0.36 8.33
C PHE A 183 11.33 -1.53 9.32
N GLY A 184 12.50 -2.19 9.30
CA GLY A 184 12.79 -3.27 10.25
C GLY A 184 12.72 -2.78 11.70
N TYR A 185 13.30 -1.61 11.97
CA TYR A 185 13.29 -0.99 13.29
C TYR A 185 11.89 -0.58 13.75
N GLU A 186 11.10 0.02 12.86
CA GLU A 186 9.74 0.49 13.14
C GLU A 186 8.81 -0.68 13.46
N VAL A 187 8.89 -1.78 12.68
CA VAL A 187 8.12 -3.00 12.92
C VAL A 187 8.50 -3.63 14.27
N VAL A 188 9.80 -3.79 14.53
CA VAL A 188 10.29 -4.36 15.80
C VAL A 188 9.97 -3.44 16.97
N GLY A 189 10.14 -2.14 16.80
CA GLY A 189 9.87 -1.16 17.85
C GLY A 189 8.42 -1.17 18.30
N GLY A 190 7.49 -1.18 17.34
CA GLY A 190 6.05 -1.30 17.64
C GLY A 190 5.71 -2.59 18.37
N PHE A 191 6.26 -3.73 17.90
CA PHE A 191 6.07 -5.03 18.54
C PHE A 191 6.64 -5.05 19.96
N GLN A 192 7.92 -4.73 20.12
CA GLN A 192 8.62 -4.80 21.41
C GLN A 192 7.91 -3.96 22.47
N ARG A 193 7.51 -2.73 22.12
CA ARG A 193 6.86 -1.82 23.05
C ARG A 193 5.63 -2.45 23.71
N THR A 194 4.68 -2.90 22.92
CA THR A 194 3.42 -3.44 23.44
C THR A 194 3.57 -4.85 24.00
N PHE A 195 4.51 -5.64 23.45
CA PHE A 195 4.85 -6.95 23.98
C PHE A 195 5.44 -6.86 25.40
N GLU A 196 6.37 -5.92 25.63
CA GLU A 196 6.97 -5.70 26.96
C GLU A 196 5.99 -5.01 27.92
N GLU A 197 5.15 -4.07 27.44
CA GLU A 197 4.06 -3.49 28.24
C GLU A 197 3.05 -4.56 28.70
N ALA A 198 2.88 -5.63 27.91
CA ALA A 198 2.03 -6.77 28.25
C ALA A 198 2.73 -7.86 29.09
N GLY A 199 3.96 -7.60 29.55
CA GLY A 199 4.74 -8.50 30.41
C GLY A 199 5.65 -9.50 29.67
N GLY A 200 5.84 -9.36 28.36
CA GLY A 200 6.81 -10.11 27.60
C GLY A 200 8.24 -9.55 27.73
N GLN A 201 9.21 -10.25 27.19
CA GLN A 201 10.63 -9.88 27.19
C GLN A 201 11.24 -10.13 25.82
N VAL A 202 11.77 -9.10 25.18
CA VAL A 202 12.64 -9.26 24.02
C VAL A 202 14.05 -9.56 24.54
N ILE A 203 14.50 -10.81 24.34
CA ILE A 203 15.76 -11.31 24.92
C ILE A 203 16.93 -11.24 23.95
N GLN A 204 16.71 -10.87 22.70
CA GLN A 204 17.73 -10.73 21.67
C GLN A 204 17.24 -9.88 20.51
N LYS A 205 18.13 -9.08 19.92
CA LYS A 205 17.92 -8.40 18.63
C LYS A 205 19.11 -8.67 17.72
N LEU A 206 18.85 -9.29 16.57
CA LEU A 206 19.81 -9.51 15.50
C LEU A 206 19.39 -8.72 14.26
N TRP A 207 20.36 -8.15 13.57
CA TRP A 207 20.13 -7.33 12.40
C TRP A 207 21.01 -7.74 11.23
N ALA A 208 20.41 -8.04 10.07
CA ALA A 208 21.12 -8.32 8.82
C ALA A 208 21.01 -7.12 7.87
N PRO A 209 22.08 -6.73 7.18
CA PRO A 209 22.01 -5.68 6.17
C PRO A 209 20.90 -5.92 5.14
N LEU A 210 20.29 -4.83 4.63
CA LEU A 210 19.32 -4.90 3.54
C LEU A 210 19.94 -5.59 2.32
N GLY A 211 19.24 -6.58 1.77
CA GLY A 211 19.72 -7.36 0.62
C GLY A 211 20.51 -8.64 1.00
N THR A 212 20.74 -8.92 2.29
CA THR A 212 21.34 -10.19 2.74
C THR A 212 20.48 -11.36 2.30
N THR A 213 21.05 -12.32 1.58
CA THR A 213 20.35 -13.53 1.11
C THR A 213 20.81 -14.79 1.81
N ASP A 214 22.00 -14.79 2.40
CA ASP A 214 22.49 -15.85 3.31
C ASP A 214 22.17 -15.45 4.74
N LEU A 215 21.16 -16.08 5.33
CA LEU A 215 20.68 -15.81 6.68
C LEU A 215 21.27 -16.76 7.71
N ALA A 216 21.97 -17.83 7.30
CA ALA A 216 22.51 -18.87 8.19
C ALA A 216 23.38 -18.30 9.33
N PRO A 217 24.28 -17.30 9.11
CA PRO A 217 25.08 -16.72 10.18
C PRO A 217 24.27 -16.06 11.29
N TYR A 218 23.09 -15.52 10.97
CA TYR A 218 22.18 -14.90 11.93
C TYR A 218 21.28 -15.94 12.61
N LEU A 219 20.74 -16.88 11.83
CA LEU A 219 19.85 -17.94 12.34
C LEU A 219 20.55 -18.84 13.35
N SER A 220 21.85 -19.10 13.16
CA SER A 220 22.68 -19.90 14.12
C SER A 220 22.82 -19.20 15.47
N GLN A 221 22.70 -17.88 15.55
CA GLN A 221 22.84 -17.08 16.77
C GLN A 221 21.53 -16.93 17.54
N ILE A 222 20.38 -17.33 16.97
CA ILE A 222 19.09 -17.18 17.65
C ILE A 222 19.08 -17.96 18.96
N LYS A 223 18.80 -17.26 20.06
CA LYS A 223 18.70 -17.82 21.41
C LYS A 223 17.59 -18.87 21.48
N ARG A 224 17.97 -20.13 21.79
CA ARG A 224 17.04 -21.27 21.77
C ARG A 224 16.15 -21.36 23.00
N GLU A 225 16.42 -20.59 24.04
CA GLU A 225 15.60 -20.43 25.24
C GLU A 225 14.41 -19.44 25.01
N ALA A 226 14.30 -18.82 23.83
CA ALA A 226 13.13 -18.05 23.45
C ALA A 226 11.90 -18.95 23.24
N ASP A 227 10.73 -18.43 23.52
CA ASP A 227 9.44 -19.12 23.26
C ASP A 227 9.02 -18.99 21.80
N ALA A 228 9.47 -17.93 21.11
CA ALA A 228 9.26 -17.70 19.68
C ALA A 228 10.36 -16.81 19.09
N ALA A 229 10.53 -16.88 17.76
CA ALA A 229 11.35 -15.94 16.99
C ALA A 229 10.45 -14.93 16.27
N PHE A 230 10.66 -13.63 16.54
CA PHE A 230 10.04 -12.55 15.77
C PHE A 230 10.94 -12.20 14.60
N ILE A 231 10.46 -12.44 13.39
CA ILE A 231 11.23 -12.29 12.16
C ILE A 231 10.66 -11.14 11.32
N ILE A 232 11.55 -10.26 10.85
CA ILE A 232 11.20 -9.22 9.85
C ILE A 232 12.35 -9.07 8.86
N VAL A 233 12.30 -9.85 7.79
CA VAL A 233 13.19 -9.77 6.64
C VAL A 233 12.37 -9.46 5.38
N VAL A 234 12.98 -8.84 4.36
CA VAL A 234 12.26 -8.29 3.22
C VAL A 234 12.84 -8.73 1.88
N ALA A 235 12.04 -8.62 0.81
CA ALA A 235 12.44 -8.90 -0.56
C ALA A 235 13.10 -10.28 -0.72
N ALA A 236 14.29 -10.37 -1.33
CA ALA A 236 14.98 -11.64 -1.56
C ALA A 236 15.29 -12.42 -0.24
N SER A 237 15.50 -11.71 0.88
CA SER A 237 15.70 -12.34 2.18
C SER A 237 14.43 -13.06 2.65
N ALA A 238 13.26 -12.44 2.48
CA ALA A 238 11.98 -13.04 2.86
C ALA A 238 11.69 -14.32 2.05
N LEU A 239 12.00 -14.30 0.75
CA LEU A 239 11.83 -15.47 -0.11
C LEU A 239 12.68 -16.67 0.31
N ARG A 240 13.85 -16.43 0.91
CA ARG A 240 14.77 -17.48 1.33
C ARG A 240 14.60 -17.91 2.78
N PHE A 241 13.96 -17.10 3.59
CA PHE A 241 13.89 -17.27 5.04
C PHE A 241 13.29 -18.61 5.49
N PRO A 242 12.10 -19.08 5.02
CA PRO A 242 11.49 -20.29 5.57
C PRO A 242 12.36 -21.53 5.37
N ALA A 243 12.97 -21.70 4.19
CA ALA A 243 13.87 -22.81 3.92
C ALA A 243 15.13 -22.77 4.81
N GLN A 244 15.80 -21.61 4.90
CA GLN A 244 17.00 -21.48 5.74
C GLN A 244 16.69 -21.62 7.23
N TYR A 245 15.49 -21.21 7.67
CA TYR A 245 15.04 -21.43 9.06
C TYR A 245 14.86 -22.92 9.36
N GLN A 246 14.35 -23.68 8.41
CA GLN A 246 14.26 -25.13 8.50
C GLN A 246 15.66 -25.77 8.50
N ASP A 247 16.56 -25.38 7.59
CA ASP A 247 17.94 -25.89 7.48
C ASP A 247 18.75 -25.61 8.75
N ALA A 248 18.48 -24.50 9.44
CA ALA A 248 19.06 -24.18 10.74
C ALA A 248 18.52 -25.05 11.91
N GLY A 249 17.60 -25.98 11.63
CA GLY A 249 16.98 -26.86 12.62
C GLY A 249 16.10 -26.12 13.64
N LEU A 250 15.60 -24.95 13.29
CA LEU A 250 14.75 -24.13 14.16
C LEU A 250 13.26 -24.46 13.98
N ARG A 251 12.85 -24.88 12.78
CA ARG A 251 11.47 -25.28 12.51
C ARG A 251 11.03 -26.41 13.43
N GLY A 252 9.82 -26.29 14.00
CA GLY A 252 9.26 -27.27 14.93
C GLY A 252 9.82 -27.17 16.36
N ARG A 253 10.87 -26.37 16.59
CA ARG A 253 11.44 -26.11 17.92
C ARG A 253 11.14 -24.72 18.42
N LEU A 254 11.19 -23.73 17.53
CA LEU A 254 10.98 -22.34 17.84
C LEU A 254 9.92 -21.79 16.87
N PRO A 255 8.70 -21.51 17.34
CA PRO A 255 7.64 -20.91 16.51
C PRO A 255 8.06 -19.58 15.89
N VAL A 256 7.67 -19.35 14.63
CA VAL A 256 7.91 -18.09 13.94
C VAL A 256 6.67 -17.21 14.06
N ILE A 257 6.88 -16.03 14.60
CA ILE A 257 5.98 -14.89 14.52
C ILE A 257 6.74 -13.76 13.82
N GLY A 258 6.06 -12.75 13.26
CA GLY A 258 6.87 -11.69 12.67
C GLY A 258 6.10 -10.63 11.91
N GLY A 259 6.87 -9.77 11.26
CA GLY A 259 6.33 -8.75 10.38
C GLY A 259 5.71 -9.38 9.14
N ALA A 260 4.62 -8.80 8.71
CA ALA A 260 3.69 -9.32 7.71
C ALA A 260 4.30 -9.78 6.38
N VAL A 261 5.37 -9.12 5.96
CA VAL A 261 5.94 -9.30 4.61
C VAL A 261 6.73 -10.59 4.42
N ILE A 262 7.06 -11.30 5.50
CA ILE A 262 7.85 -12.56 5.42
C ILE A 262 7.08 -13.71 4.78
N VAL A 263 5.76 -13.66 4.76
CA VAL A 263 4.85 -14.64 4.15
C VAL A 263 3.74 -13.95 3.37
N ASP A 264 4.04 -12.79 2.79
CA ASP A 264 3.08 -12.08 1.96
C ASP A 264 2.66 -12.90 0.74
N GLU A 265 1.45 -12.70 0.27
CA GLU A 265 0.85 -13.42 -0.87
C GLU A 265 1.66 -13.29 -2.17
N SER A 266 2.52 -12.25 -2.29
CA SER A 266 3.43 -12.11 -3.45
C SER A 266 4.50 -13.21 -3.54
N ILE A 267 4.86 -13.81 -2.40
CA ILE A 267 5.90 -14.84 -2.29
C ILE A 267 5.39 -16.15 -1.69
N LEU A 268 4.27 -16.13 -0.96
CA LEU A 268 3.69 -17.30 -0.29
C LEU A 268 3.53 -18.53 -1.20
N PRO A 269 3.09 -18.40 -2.48
CA PRO A 269 2.99 -19.55 -3.38
C PRO A 269 4.32 -20.25 -3.71
N SER A 270 5.46 -19.59 -3.42
CA SER A 270 6.81 -20.15 -3.64
C SER A 270 7.28 -21.04 -2.50
N PHE A 271 6.54 -21.10 -1.39
CA PHE A 271 6.91 -21.86 -0.20
C PHE A 271 6.25 -23.24 -0.19
N GLY A 272 6.90 -24.16 0.51
CA GLY A 272 6.36 -25.46 0.89
C GLY A 272 5.82 -25.45 2.31
N ASP A 273 5.85 -26.64 2.94
CA ASP A 273 5.36 -26.82 4.31
C ASP A 273 6.22 -26.09 5.36
N GLU A 274 7.42 -25.65 5.00
CA GLU A 274 8.32 -24.88 5.87
C GLU A 274 7.71 -23.54 6.33
N ALA A 275 6.75 -23.00 5.59
CA ALA A 275 6.04 -21.77 5.97
C ALA A 275 4.82 -22.01 6.87
N LEU A 276 4.34 -23.27 7.02
CA LEU A 276 3.15 -23.57 7.80
C LEU A 276 3.32 -23.16 9.27
N GLY A 277 2.26 -22.52 9.80
CA GLY A 277 2.20 -22.11 11.20
C GLY A 277 2.80 -20.75 11.49
N ILE A 278 3.47 -20.08 10.55
CA ILE A 278 3.96 -18.70 10.72
C ILE A 278 2.78 -17.77 10.98
N VAL A 279 2.88 -16.94 12.01
CA VAL A 279 1.82 -15.99 12.41
C VAL A 279 2.29 -14.55 12.22
N THR A 280 1.50 -13.75 11.49
CA THR A 280 1.87 -12.36 11.15
C THR A 280 0.66 -11.43 11.24
N PRO A 281 0.85 -10.13 11.61
CA PRO A 281 -0.20 -9.11 11.56
C PRO A 281 -0.12 -8.31 10.26
N LEU A 282 -1.24 -8.02 9.59
CA LEU A 282 -1.30 -7.08 8.48
C LEU A 282 -2.71 -6.54 8.29
N MET A 283 -2.85 -5.44 7.56
CA MET A 283 -4.15 -4.85 7.20
C MET A 283 -4.89 -5.60 6.08
N TYR A 284 -4.29 -6.61 5.47
CA TYR A 284 -4.87 -7.38 4.37
C TYR A 284 -4.52 -8.87 4.43
N SER A 285 -5.42 -9.68 3.91
CA SER A 285 -5.19 -11.07 3.49
C SER A 285 -6.08 -11.39 2.29
N ALA A 286 -5.56 -12.08 1.30
CA ALA A 286 -6.37 -12.61 0.21
C ALA A 286 -7.45 -13.60 0.67
N ALA A 287 -7.30 -14.15 1.89
CA ALA A 287 -8.27 -15.07 2.51
C ALA A 287 -9.39 -14.35 3.29
N LEU A 288 -9.50 -13.03 3.25
CA LEU A 288 -10.60 -12.30 3.89
C LEU A 288 -11.94 -12.72 3.28
N ASP A 289 -12.85 -13.18 4.17
CA ASP A 289 -14.17 -13.70 3.80
C ASP A 289 -15.21 -12.58 3.68
N THR A 290 -14.98 -11.65 2.74
CA THR A 290 -15.92 -10.59 2.39
C THR A 290 -16.29 -10.67 0.90
N PRO A 291 -17.52 -10.31 0.49
CA PRO A 291 -17.90 -10.32 -0.92
C PRO A 291 -16.99 -9.46 -1.79
N VAL A 292 -16.56 -8.30 -1.27
CA VAL A 292 -15.68 -7.37 -2.00
C VAL A 292 -14.30 -7.99 -2.22
N ASN A 293 -13.69 -8.56 -1.17
CA ASN A 293 -12.39 -9.20 -1.31
C ASN A 293 -12.45 -10.44 -2.22
N LYS A 294 -13.47 -11.28 -2.09
CA LYS A 294 -13.65 -12.45 -2.97
C LYS A 294 -13.70 -12.05 -4.45
N ARG A 295 -14.44 -11.00 -4.78
CA ARG A 295 -14.50 -10.45 -6.14
C ARG A 295 -13.13 -9.93 -6.58
N PHE A 296 -12.47 -9.12 -5.75
CA PHE A 296 -11.14 -8.59 -6.04
C PHE A 296 -10.12 -9.70 -6.30
N VAL A 297 -10.07 -10.74 -5.45
CA VAL A 297 -9.18 -11.89 -5.60
C VAL A 297 -9.48 -12.67 -6.89
N ALA A 298 -10.75 -12.91 -7.20
CA ALA A 298 -11.16 -13.63 -8.40
C ALA A 298 -10.75 -12.87 -9.68
N GLU A 299 -11.02 -11.57 -9.75
CA GLU A 299 -10.68 -10.74 -10.89
C GLU A 299 -9.15 -10.56 -11.04
N TYR A 300 -8.43 -10.39 -9.94
CA TYR A 300 -6.97 -10.30 -9.97
C TYR A 300 -6.35 -11.61 -10.45
N ARG A 301 -6.82 -12.78 -9.94
CA ARG A 301 -6.36 -14.10 -10.37
C ARG A 301 -6.64 -14.34 -11.85
N LYS A 302 -7.82 -13.94 -12.33
CA LYS A 302 -8.19 -14.05 -13.75
C LYS A 302 -7.26 -13.24 -14.66
N ARG A 303 -6.86 -12.04 -14.26
CA ARG A 303 -6.03 -11.14 -15.06
C ARG A 303 -4.55 -11.49 -15.01
N PHE A 304 -4.04 -11.82 -13.82
CA PHE A 304 -2.60 -11.96 -13.59
C PHE A 304 -2.13 -13.39 -13.26
N GLY A 305 -3.04 -14.36 -13.20
CA GLY A 305 -2.71 -15.79 -12.96
C GLY A 305 -2.26 -16.11 -11.54
N LYS A 306 -2.40 -15.17 -10.59
CA LYS A 306 -1.96 -15.31 -9.18
C LYS A 306 -2.89 -14.60 -8.21
N ILE A 307 -2.79 -14.95 -6.93
CA ILE A 307 -3.54 -14.24 -5.87
C ILE A 307 -2.96 -12.84 -5.65
N PRO A 308 -3.79 -11.84 -5.29
CA PRO A 308 -3.31 -10.51 -4.97
C PRO A 308 -2.58 -10.49 -3.63
N SER A 309 -1.52 -9.69 -3.56
CA SER A 309 -0.82 -9.34 -2.34
C SER A 309 -1.35 -8.03 -1.73
N TYR A 310 -0.91 -7.66 -0.52
CA TYR A 310 -1.22 -6.33 0.00
C TYR A 310 -0.64 -5.21 -0.87
N PHE A 311 0.46 -5.46 -1.58
CA PHE A 311 1.04 -4.50 -2.53
C PHE A 311 0.07 -4.15 -3.65
N SER A 312 -0.59 -5.16 -4.21
CA SER A 312 -1.61 -4.95 -5.25
C SER A 312 -2.90 -4.36 -4.69
N GLU A 313 -3.35 -4.83 -3.51
CA GLU A 313 -4.58 -4.33 -2.89
C GLU A 313 -4.48 -2.84 -2.54
N THR A 314 -3.38 -2.40 -1.92
CA THR A 314 -3.21 -0.99 -1.56
C THR A 314 -3.11 -0.08 -2.77
N CYS A 315 -2.48 -0.54 -3.86
CA CYS A 315 -2.43 0.23 -5.10
C CYS A 315 -3.79 0.28 -5.81
N TYR A 316 -4.55 -0.81 -5.82
CA TYR A 316 -5.93 -0.83 -6.31
C TYR A 316 -6.83 0.15 -5.53
N THR A 317 -6.78 0.07 -4.20
CA THR A 317 -7.51 0.98 -3.31
C THR A 317 -7.06 2.43 -3.49
N SER A 318 -5.77 2.67 -3.78
CA SER A 318 -5.25 4.01 -4.07
C SER A 318 -5.85 4.60 -5.35
N GLY A 319 -6.00 3.81 -6.40
CA GLY A 319 -6.69 4.23 -7.63
C GLY A 319 -8.14 4.69 -7.34
N ARG A 320 -8.87 3.88 -6.55
CA ARG A 320 -10.22 4.22 -6.11
C ARG A 320 -10.24 5.51 -5.28
N TRP A 321 -9.31 5.65 -4.35
CA TRP A 321 -9.20 6.84 -3.48
C TRP A 321 -8.96 8.12 -4.28
N ILE A 322 -8.03 8.06 -5.24
CA ILE A 322 -7.73 9.17 -6.16
C ILE A 322 -8.99 9.55 -6.95
N ASN A 323 -9.75 8.57 -7.44
CA ASN A 323 -10.99 8.81 -8.20
C ASN A 323 -12.05 9.52 -7.34
N GLU A 324 -12.28 9.05 -6.11
CA GLU A 324 -13.23 9.69 -5.20
C GLU A 324 -12.80 11.12 -4.84
N ALA A 325 -11.52 11.35 -4.53
CA ALA A 325 -11.01 12.69 -4.28
C ALA A 325 -11.16 13.63 -5.49
N ALA A 326 -10.84 13.12 -6.68
CA ALA A 326 -10.98 13.87 -7.93
C ALA A 326 -12.44 14.23 -8.23
N ARG A 327 -13.40 13.33 -7.94
CA ARG A 327 -14.84 13.62 -8.07
C ARG A 327 -15.27 14.78 -7.18
N VAL A 328 -14.80 14.85 -5.94
CA VAL A 328 -15.11 15.94 -5.01
C VAL A 328 -14.69 17.31 -5.56
N VAL A 329 -13.57 17.36 -6.29
CA VAL A 329 -13.08 18.62 -6.92
C VAL A 329 -13.53 18.79 -8.37
N GLY A 330 -14.54 18.05 -8.83
CA GLY A 330 -15.06 18.11 -10.20
C GLY A 330 -14.02 17.77 -11.28
N GLY A 331 -13.06 16.91 -10.94
CA GLY A 331 -11.96 16.51 -11.80
C GLY A 331 -10.80 17.52 -11.90
N ASN A 332 -10.83 18.62 -11.15
CA ASN A 332 -9.78 19.65 -11.15
C ASN A 332 -8.63 19.27 -10.20
N VAL A 333 -7.82 18.28 -10.58
CA VAL A 333 -6.65 17.82 -9.80
C VAL A 333 -5.47 18.79 -9.91
N GLU A 334 -5.49 19.71 -10.86
CA GLU A 334 -4.49 20.76 -11.06
C GLU A 334 -4.47 21.77 -9.89
N ASP A 335 -5.63 22.01 -9.25
CA ASP A 335 -5.68 22.68 -7.94
C ASP A 335 -5.25 21.70 -6.85
N ARG A 336 -3.94 21.49 -6.79
CA ARG A 336 -3.29 20.49 -5.93
C ARG A 336 -3.66 20.64 -4.45
N GLU A 337 -3.85 21.88 -3.96
CA GLU A 337 -4.22 22.12 -2.56
C GLU A 337 -5.65 21.65 -2.29
N LYS A 338 -6.60 22.01 -3.15
CA LYS A 338 -7.99 21.54 -3.02
C LYS A 338 -8.09 20.03 -3.20
N PHE A 339 -7.35 19.47 -4.16
CA PHE A 339 -7.31 18.02 -4.37
C PHE A 339 -6.82 17.30 -3.11
N MET A 340 -5.67 17.71 -2.52
CA MET A 340 -5.13 17.09 -1.31
C MET A 340 -6.04 17.28 -0.09
N ALA A 341 -6.72 18.43 0.01
CA ALA A 341 -7.73 18.65 1.07
C ALA A 341 -8.94 17.73 0.91
N ALA A 342 -9.42 17.50 -0.32
CA ALA A 342 -10.47 16.53 -0.62
C ALA A 342 -10.00 15.11 -0.37
N PHE A 343 -8.78 14.76 -0.82
CA PHE A 343 -8.17 13.45 -0.66
C PHE A 343 -8.15 12.98 0.80
N ARG A 344 -7.79 13.87 1.72
CA ARG A 344 -7.72 13.56 3.15
C ARG A 344 -9.08 13.28 3.80
N LYS A 345 -10.18 13.64 3.15
CA LYS A 345 -11.56 13.45 3.65
C LYS A 345 -12.26 12.23 3.04
N VAL A 346 -11.64 11.57 2.07
CA VAL A 346 -12.21 10.35 1.48
C VAL A 346 -12.23 9.23 2.52
N GLU A 347 -13.31 8.49 2.53
CA GLU A 347 -13.47 7.24 3.28
C GLU A 347 -13.89 6.13 2.31
N ILE A 348 -13.29 4.96 2.40
CA ILE A 348 -13.66 3.78 1.60
C ILE A 348 -14.20 2.72 2.56
N PRO A 349 -15.52 2.58 2.69
CA PRO A 349 -16.11 1.64 3.66
C PRO A 349 -15.98 0.18 3.25
N ASP A 350 -15.75 -0.07 1.97
CA ASP A 350 -15.78 -1.38 1.33
C ASP A 350 -14.55 -1.63 0.45
N ALA A 351 -13.36 -1.27 0.92
CA ALA A 351 -12.12 -1.71 0.28
C ALA A 351 -11.97 -3.25 0.43
N PRO A 352 -11.19 -3.94 -0.43
CA PRO A 352 -10.96 -5.39 -0.28
C PRO A 352 -10.44 -5.76 1.12
N ARG A 353 -9.64 -4.89 1.75
CA ARG A 353 -9.13 -5.04 3.12
C ARG A 353 -10.13 -4.61 4.21
N GLY A 354 -11.34 -4.19 3.87
CA GLY A 354 -12.34 -3.65 4.79
C GLY A 354 -12.32 -2.11 4.86
N PRO A 355 -13.04 -1.52 5.82
CA PRO A 355 -13.16 -0.06 5.95
C PRO A 355 -11.81 0.61 6.16
N VAL A 356 -11.59 1.73 5.46
CA VAL A 356 -10.38 2.53 5.60
C VAL A 356 -10.69 4.02 5.43
N LYS A 357 -10.10 4.85 6.31
CA LYS A 357 -10.11 6.31 6.26
C LYS A 357 -8.79 6.86 6.76
N LEU A 358 -8.47 8.12 6.47
CA LEU A 358 -7.27 8.75 6.99
C LEU A 358 -7.52 9.40 8.36
N ASP A 359 -6.49 9.35 9.20
CA ASP A 359 -6.40 10.19 10.39
C ASP A 359 -5.97 11.62 10.04
N ALA A 360 -5.89 12.49 11.06
CA ALA A 360 -5.49 13.89 10.88
C ALA A 360 -4.05 14.06 10.32
N TRP A 361 -3.21 13.05 10.46
CA TRP A 361 -1.82 13.05 9.99
C TRP A 361 -1.65 12.48 8.59
N GLY A 362 -2.72 11.91 8.00
CA GLY A 362 -2.71 11.33 6.66
C GLY A 362 -2.26 9.87 6.61
N ASN A 363 -2.51 9.12 7.70
CA ASN A 363 -2.31 7.68 7.79
C ASN A 363 -3.64 6.94 7.89
N PRO A 364 -3.78 5.73 7.32
CA PRO A 364 -5.00 4.95 7.43
C PRO A 364 -5.35 4.55 8.88
N ILE A 365 -6.61 4.73 9.24
CA ILE A 365 -7.29 3.98 10.30
C ILE A 365 -7.97 2.80 9.60
N GLN A 366 -7.60 1.59 9.97
CA GLN A 366 -8.00 0.37 9.25
C GLN A 366 -7.95 -0.86 10.16
N ASN A 367 -8.55 -1.96 9.72
CA ASN A 367 -8.44 -3.21 10.44
C ASN A 367 -7.04 -3.80 10.33
N ILE A 368 -6.59 -4.47 11.40
CA ILE A 368 -5.38 -5.28 11.41
C ILE A 368 -5.78 -6.73 11.69
N TYR A 369 -5.36 -7.61 10.83
CA TYR A 369 -5.66 -9.04 10.87
C TYR A 369 -4.44 -9.81 11.36
N VAL A 370 -4.58 -10.62 12.39
CA VAL A 370 -3.60 -11.65 12.72
C VAL A 370 -3.85 -12.83 11.80
N ARG A 371 -2.83 -13.21 11.06
CA ARG A 371 -2.91 -14.23 10.01
C ARG A 371 -1.97 -15.37 10.34
N LYS A 372 -2.39 -16.59 10.05
CA LYS A 372 -1.59 -17.81 10.17
C LYS A 372 -1.47 -18.48 8.81
N VAL A 373 -0.28 -18.89 8.45
CA VAL A 373 -0.10 -19.68 7.24
C VAL A 373 -0.64 -21.08 7.45
N GLU A 374 -1.62 -21.43 6.64
CA GLU A 374 -2.30 -22.74 6.63
C GLU A 374 -2.39 -23.28 5.20
N ARG A 375 -2.57 -24.59 5.05
CA ARG A 375 -2.88 -25.22 3.77
C ARG A 375 -4.37 -25.42 3.63
N LYS A 376 -4.98 -24.82 2.61
CA LYS A 376 -6.41 -25.01 2.28
C LYS A 376 -6.58 -25.22 0.78
N GLY A 377 -7.32 -26.26 0.42
CA GLY A 377 -7.52 -26.61 -1.00
C GLY A 377 -6.22 -26.92 -1.76
N GLY A 378 -5.18 -27.38 -1.06
CA GLY A 378 -3.88 -27.67 -1.65
C GLY A 378 -2.91 -26.47 -1.72
N GLU A 379 -3.39 -25.22 -1.56
CA GLU A 379 -2.60 -24.00 -1.59
C GLU A 379 -2.29 -23.47 -0.19
N LEU A 380 -1.15 -22.79 -0.03
CA LEU A 380 -0.86 -22.02 1.18
C LEU A 380 -1.68 -20.73 1.18
N GLN A 381 -2.24 -20.37 2.32
CA GLN A 381 -2.93 -19.10 2.51
C GLN A 381 -2.67 -18.49 3.88
N ASN A 382 -2.76 -17.18 3.96
CA ASN A 382 -2.75 -16.42 5.22
C ASN A 382 -4.17 -16.39 5.82
N THR A 383 -4.55 -17.45 6.55
CA THR A 383 -5.85 -17.52 7.20
C THR A 383 -5.95 -16.48 8.32
N VAL A 384 -7.00 -15.68 8.33
CA VAL A 384 -7.27 -14.72 9.41
C VAL A 384 -7.74 -15.49 10.65
N ILE A 385 -7.02 -15.33 11.76
CA ILE A 385 -7.31 -15.98 13.04
C ILE A 385 -7.77 -15.01 14.13
N HIS A 386 -7.52 -13.69 13.93
CA HIS A 386 -8.01 -12.62 14.80
C HIS A 386 -8.06 -11.29 14.03
N THR A 387 -8.94 -10.38 14.47
CA THR A 387 -9.10 -9.06 13.85
C THR A 387 -9.13 -7.97 14.92
N PHE A 388 -8.26 -6.98 14.77
CA PHE A 388 -8.34 -5.72 15.49
C PHE A 388 -9.01 -4.69 14.59
N LEU A 389 -10.12 -4.10 15.05
CA LEU A 389 -10.91 -3.16 14.26
C LEU A 389 -10.38 -1.74 14.38
N ALA A 390 -10.39 -0.99 13.28
CA ALA A 390 -10.14 0.45 13.21
C ALA A 390 -8.86 0.89 13.96
N VAL A 391 -7.75 0.19 13.73
CA VAL A 391 -6.47 0.46 14.40
C VAL A 391 -5.86 1.76 13.87
N SER A 392 -5.54 2.68 14.80
CA SER A 392 -4.75 3.89 14.54
C SER A 392 -3.25 3.57 14.47
N GLN A 393 -2.48 4.41 13.76
CA GLN A 393 -1.00 4.33 13.80
C GLN A 393 -0.43 4.52 15.22
N PHE A 394 -1.18 5.17 16.09
CA PHE A 394 -0.80 5.41 17.49
C PHE A 394 -1.31 4.32 18.44
N TRP A 395 -1.99 3.29 17.94
CA TRP A 395 -2.63 2.23 18.73
C TRP A 395 -3.59 2.84 19.77
N THR A 396 -3.39 2.53 21.05
CA THR A 396 -4.19 3.06 22.16
C THR A 396 -3.54 4.29 22.83
N TYR A 397 -2.38 4.74 22.33
CA TYR A 397 -1.68 5.88 22.88
C TYR A 397 -2.30 7.20 22.43
N LYS A 398 -2.23 8.22 23.30
CA LYS A 398 -2.55 9.58 22.89
C LYS A 398 -1.48 10.09 21.91
N PRO A 399 -1.89 10.61 20.73
CA PRO A 399 -0.93 11.04 19.71
C PRO A 399 0.15 12.00 20.24
N ASP A 400 -0.24 13.03 21.01
CA ASP A 400 0.70 14.03 21.54
C ASP A 400 1.74 13.43 22.50
N GLU A 401 1.38 12.41 23.25
CA GLU A 401 2.30 11.68 24.15
C GLU A 401 3.19 10.73 23.35
N PHE A 402 2.62 10.04 22.36
CA PHE A 402 3.37 9.16 21.47
C PHE A 402 4.44 9.92 20.67
N LEU A 403 4.09 11.08 20.12
CA LEU A 403 4.99 11.89 19.31
C LEU A 403 6.18 12.49 20.09
N LYS A 404 6.09 12.58 21.40
CA LYS A 404 7.19 12.99 22.30
C LYS A 404 8.19 11.85 22.55
N GLN A 405 7.82 10.59 22.30
CA GLN A 405 8.71 9.46 22.49
C GLN A 405 9.79 9.40 21.39
N PRO A 406 10.94 8.79 21.67
CA PRO A 406 11.95 8.57 20.64
C PRO A 406 11.39 7.79 19.43
N LEU A 407 11.87 8.13 18.23
CA LEU A 407 11.61 7.37 17.03
C LEU A 407 12.14 5.93 17.19
N TYR A 408 11.37 4.95 16.71
CA TYR A 408 11.85 3.59 16.61
C TYR A 408 13.06 3.53 15.67
N ASN A 409 14.16 3.02 16.19
CA ASN A 409 15.40 2.84 15.45
C ASN A 409 16.13 1.59 15.95
N ARG A 410 17.35 1.34 15.49
CA ARG A 410 18.12 0.15 15.86
C ARG A 410 18.23 -0.03 17.37
N ASP A 411 18.39 1.05 18.12
CA ASP A 411 18.62 1.10 19.55
C ASP A 411 17.37 1.41 20.39
N GLN A 412 16.27 1.84 19.72
CA GLN A 412 15.02 2.20 20.36
C GLN A 412 13.83 1.35 19.87
N PRO A 413 13.09 0.73 20.79
CA PRO A 413 13.31 0.60 22.25
C PRO A 413 14.62 -0.16 22.56
N PRO A 414 15.30 0.15 23.70
CA PRO A 414 16.50 -0.60 24.05
C PRO A 414 16.16 -2.06 24.39
N CYS A 415 17.10 -2.95 24.13
CA CYS A 415 16.94 -4.35 24.50
C CYS A 415 17.27 -4.54 25.99
N ARG A 416 16.25 -4.43 26.85
CA ARG A 416 16.41 -4.46 28.30
C ARG A 416 16.75 -5.84 28.87
N PHE A 417 16.45 -6.89 28.11
CA PHE A 417 16.58 -8.29 28.53
C PHE A 417 17.62 -9.06 27.68
N CYS A 418 18.38 -8.37 26.77
CA CYS A 418 19.45 -8.99 26.01
C CYS A 418 20.73 -9.28 26.91
#